data_583e71edbff9219b6610af7f79c89cf0
#
_entry.id   583e71edbff9219b6610af7f79c89cf0
#
_cell.length_a   1.000
_cell.length_b   1.000
_cell.length_c   1.000
_cell.angle_alpha   90.00
_cell.angle_beta   90.00
_cell.angle_gamma   90.00
#
_symmetry.space_group_name_H-M   'P 1'
#
loop_
_entity.id
_entity.type
_entity.pdbx_description
1 polymer ?
#
loop_
_entity_poly.entity_id
_entity_poly.type
_entity_poly.pdbx_seq_one_letter_code
_entity_poly.pdbx_strand_id
1 'polypeptide(L)'
;MISGYQDLATPRIKAILEQLAPAQRKMMLARLGKELEREIKAHFVKRDDEGNQSGFPRTHFWTREGRNNTALRDVTADTATVGIASPQIAHKLTGGTIRPGPGRRFLALPLREEAAGVLPRAGTIPGLFVMRSKILGTAWLATNEGGALRFYWRLTPSVDQAADPRTLPPIDALRAKLEARAETELSRIVGQT
;
A
#
# COMPACT_ATOMS: atom_id res chain seq x y z
N MET A 1 -6.85 -4.67 10.75
CA MET A 1 -7.59 -3.41 10.50
C MET A 1 -6.75 -2.29 11.04
N ILE A 2 -6.25 -1.38 10.18
CA ILE A 2 -5.50 -0.20 10.65
C ILE A 2 -6.56 0.74 11.22
N SER A 3 -6.58 0.94 12.51
CA SER A 3 -7.38 1.98 13.16
C SER A 3 -6.58 3.27 13.25
N GLY A 4 -6.32 3.88 12.12
CA GLY A 4 -5.79 5.24 12.04
C GLY A 4 -6.90 6.17 11.55
N TYR A 5 -7.58 6.84 12.45
CA TYR A 5 -8.54 7.86 12.09
C TYR A 5 -7.79 9.12 11.68
N GLN A 6 -7.86 9.48 10.41
CA GLN A 6 -7.35 10.75 9.92
C GLN A 6 -8.55 11.58 9.43
N ASP A 7 -8.94 12.60 10.23
CA ASP A 7 -9.98 13.54 9.85
C ASP A 7 -9.44 14.49 8.78
N LEU A 8 -9.91 14.34 7.55
CA LEU A 8 -9.60 15.22 6.42
C LEU A 8 -10.63 16.35 6.27
N ALA A 9 -11.66 16.40 7.13
CA ALA A 9 -12.62 17.47 7.09
C ALA A 9 -12.01 18.75 7.62
N THR A 10 -11.75 19.70 6.72
CA THR A 10 -11.29 21.03 7.09
C THR A 10 -12.45 21.86 7.66
N PRO A 11 -12.17 22.93 8.42
CA PRO A 11 -13.19 23.86 8.89
C PRO A 11 -14.09 24.38 7.76
N ARG A 12 -13.54 24.54 6.55
CA ARG A 12 -14.28 25.00 5.36
C ARG A 12 -15.28 23.96 4.88
N ILE A 13 -14.91 22.69 4.82
CA ILE A 13 -15.85 21.61 4.46
C ILE A 13 -16.96 21.51 5.51
N LYS A 14 -16.62 21.61 6.81
CA LYS A 14 -17.61 21.59 7.89
C LYS A 14 -18.62 22.73 7.73
N ALA A 15 -18.19 23.97 7.50
CA ALA A 15 -19.05 25.10 7.28
C ALA A 15 -19.98 24.93 6.06
N ILE A 16 -19.52 24.28 5.01
CA ILE A 16 -20.34 23.93 3.84
C ILE A 16 -21.41 22.89 4.22
N LEU A 17 -21.02 21.85 4.95
CA LEU A 17 -21.92 20.78 5.35
C LEU A 17 -23.04 21.28 6.27
N GLU A 18 -22.77 22.25 7.16
CA GLU A 18 -23.76 22.85 8.06
C GLU A 18 -24.87 23.58 7.33
N GLN A 19 -24.66 24.04 6.10
CA GLN A 19 -25.66 24.71 5.27
C GLN A 19 -26.64 23.73 4.59
N LEU A 20 -26.36 22.42 4.65
CA LEU A 20 -27.09 21.39 3.92
C LEU A 20 -27.97 20.56 4.84
N ALA A 21 -29.16 20.15 4.36
CA ALA A 21 -29.98 19.15 5.02
C ALA A 21 -29.25 17.79 5.13
N PRO A 22 -29.58 16.93 6.12
CA PRO A 22 -28.86 15.65 6.34
C PRO A 22 -28.78 14.76 5.10
N ALA A 23 -29.81 14.67 4.28
CA ALA A 23 -29.79 13.89 3.04
C ALA A 23 -28.83 14.47 2.01
N GLN A 24 -28.77 15.80 1.88
CA GLN A 24 -27.83 16.49 0.98
C GLN A 24 -26.40 16.34 1.48
N ARG A 25 -26.17 16.44 2.80
CA ARG A 25 -24.85 16.17 3.42
C ARG A 25 -24.35 14.77 3.10
N LYS A 26 -25.20 13.75 3.31
CA LYS A 26 -24.86 12.36 2.99
C LYS A 26 -24.49 12.19 1.51
N MET A 27 -25.25 12.77 0.60
CA MET A 27 -24.97 12.71 -0.83
C MET A 27 -23.66 13.40 -1.19
N MET A 28 -23.39 14.57 -0.61
CA MET A 28 -22.14 15.30 -0.79
C MET A 28 -20.94 14.49 -0.26
N LEU A 29 -21.04 13.97 0.96
CA LEU A 29 -19.99 13.15 1.57
C LEU A 29 -19.72 11.87 0.79
N ALA A 30 -20.76 11.25 0.19
CA ALA A 30 -20.57 10.10 -0.69
C ALA A 30 -19.70 10.46 -1.91
N ARG A 31 -19.90 11.64 -2.50
CA ARG A 31 -19.10 12.11 -3.64
C ARG A 31 -17.68 12.47 -3.23
N LEU A 32 -17.50 13.16 -2.11
CA LEU A 32 -16.18 13.45 -1.54
C LEU A 32 -15.42 12.16 -1.18
N GLY A 33 -16.11 11.18 -0.60
CA GLY A 33 -15.53 9.86 -0.30
C GLY A 33 -15.10 9.12 -1.57
N LYS A 34 -15.87 9.20 -2.65
CA LYS A 34 -15.48 8.63 -3.95
C LYS A 34 -14.29 9.37 -4.57
N GLU A 35 -14.23 10.67 -4.42
CA GLU A 35 -13.08 11.46 -4.85
C GLU A 35 -11.82 11.05 -4.07
N LEU A 36 -11.91 10.96 -2.73
CA LEU A 36 -10.81 10.49 -1.88
C LEU A 36 -10.35 9.09 -2.26
N GLU A 37 -11.29 8.15 -2.48
CA GLU A 37 -10.98 6.80 -2.97
C GLU A 37 -10.19 6.85 -4.29
N ARG A 38 -10.64 7.69 -5.24
CA ARG A 38 -9.99 7.85 -6.54
C ARG A 38 -8.55 8.37 -6.41
N GLU A 39 -8.35 9.40 -5.59
CA GLU A 39 -7.04 10.01 -5.38
C GLU A 39 -6.06 9.04 -4.72
N ILE A 40 -6.50 8.29 -3.71
CA ILE A 40 -5.67 7.26 -3.07
C ILE A 40 -5.29 6.16 -4.08
N LYS A 41 -6.26 5.71 -4.89
CA LYS A 41 -6.02 4.71 -5.94
C LYS A 41 -5.04 5.21 -7.01
N ALA A 42 -5.16 6.46 -7.44
CA ALA A 42 -4.26 7.09 -8.40
C ALA A 42 -2.82 7.19 -7.84
N HIS A 43 -2.69 7.53 -6.56
CA HIS A 43 -1.41 7.54 -5.88
C HIS A 43 -0.71 6.18 -5.93
N PHE A 44 -1.41 5.08 -5.66
CA PHE A 44 -0.83 3.75 -5.74
C PHE A 44 -0.37 3.36 -7.15
N VAL A 45 -1.11 3.74 -8.19
CA VAL A 45 -0.67 3.55 -9.58
C VAL A 45 0.63 4.31 -9.84
N LYS A 46 0.69 5.59 -9.44
CA LYS A 46 1.90 6.40 -9.57
C LYS A 46 3.09 5.77 -8.82
N ARG A 47 2.87 5.20 -7.63
CA ARG A 47 3.93 4.52 -6.87
C ARG A 47 4.47 3.29 -7.60
N ASP A 48 3.64 2.53 -8.33
CA ASP A 48 4.11 1.44 -9.17
C ASP A 48 4.94 1.95 -10.35
N ASP A 49 4.59 3.12 -10.92
CA ASP A 49 5.32 3.73 -12.04
C ASP A 49 6.70 4.27 -11.63
N GLU A 50 6.88 4.70 -10.38
CA GLU A 50 8.18 5.12 -9.84
C GLU A 50 9.21 3.97 -9.78
N GLY A 51 8.77 2.72 -9.98
CA GLY A 51 9.59 1.53 -9.91
C GLY A 51 9.89 1.08 -8.48
N ASN A 52 10.62 -0.03 -8.36
CA ASN A 52 11.06 -0.51 -7.07
C ASN A 52 12.55 -0.18 -6.81
N GLN A 53 12.90 0.01 -5.54
CA GLN A 53 14.26 0.34 -5.13
C GLN A 53 15.25 -0.85 -5.27
N SER A 54 14.75 -2.07 -5.50
CA SER A 54 15.58 -3.27 -5.61
C SER A 54 16.15 -3.50 -7.01
N GLY A 55 15.76 -2.69 -8.01
CA GLY A 55 16.18 -2.87 -9.40
C GLY A 55 15.58 -4.09 -10.10
N PHE A 56 14.72 -4.87 -9.42
CA PHE A 56 14.02 -6.01 -10.02
C PHE A 56 12.79 -5.56 -10.83
N PRO A 57 12.22 -6.45 -11.67
CA PRO A 57 11.03 -6.15 -12.44
C PRO A 57 9.88 -5.64 -11.57
N ARG A 58 9.05 -4.78 -12.14
CA ARG A 58 7.88 -4.22 -11.45
C ARG A 58 6.93 -5.35 -11.04
N THR A 59 6.63 -5.43 -9.74
CA THR A 59 5.69 -6.41 -9.19
C THR A 59 4.26 -5.90 -9.11
N HIS A 60 4.02 -4.65 -9.51
CA HIS A 60 2.72 -3.94 -9.32
C HIS A 60 2.19 -4.08 -7.88
N PHE A 61 3.10 -4.02 -6.92
CA PHE A 61 2.77 -4.20 -5.50
C PHE A 61 1.73 -3.19 -5.03
N TRP A 62 1.91 -1.91 -5.35
CA TRP A 62 1.02 -0.84 -4.90
C TRP A 62 -0.37 -0.95 -5.52
N THR A 63 -0.47 -1.33 -6.79
CA THR A 63 -1.75 -1.60 -7.45
C THR A 63 -2.43 -2.81 -6.82
N ARG A 64 -1.73 -3.91 -6.63
CA ARG A 64 -2.29 -5.15 -6.09
C ARG A 64 -2.72 -5.01 -4.64
N GLU A 65 -1.85 -4.50 -3.76
CA GLU A 65 -2.08 -4.42 -2.32
C GLU A 65 -2.77 -3.13 -1.89
N GLY A 66 -2.48 -2.01 -2.55
CA GLY A 66 -3.05 -0.70 -2.22
C GLY A 66 -4.33 -0.42 -3.00
N ARG A 67 -4.20 -0.17 -4.32
CA ARG A 67 -5.33 0.26 -5.17
C ARG A 67 -6.51 -0.71 -5.11
N ASN A 68 -6.28 -2.01 -5.28
CA ASN A 68 -7.35 -3.01 -5.34
C ASN A 68 -8.04 -3.25 -4.00
N ASN A 69 -7.38 -2.91 -2.88
CA ASN A 69 -7.93 -3.04 -1.54
C ASN A 69 -8.44 -1.71 -0.95
N THR A 70 -8.42 -0.63 -1.72
CA THR A 70 -8.97 0.68 -1.33
C THR A 70 -10.44 0.78 -1.75
N ALA A 71 -11.31 1.13 -0.82
CA ALA A 71 -12.72 1.34 -1.11
C ALA A 71 -13.36 2.33 -0.14
N LEU A 72 -14.38 3.05 -0.61
CA LEU A 72 -15.32 3.75 0.25
C LEU A 72 -16.10 2.70 1.06
N ARG A 73 -16.01 2.77 2.40
CA ARG A 73 -16.54 1.76 3.33
C ARG A 73 -17.88 2.16 3.93
N ASP A 74 -17.98 3.40 4.35
CA ASP A 74 -19.16 3.91 5.02
C ASP A 74 -19.42 5.37 4.66
N VAL A 75 -20.71 5.76 4.66
CA VAL A 75 -21.14 7.14 4.43
C VAL A 75 -22.37 7.43 5.30
N THR A 76 -22.21 8.38 6.20
CA THR A 76 -23.28 8.95 7.02
C THR A 76 -23.58 10.38 6.58
N ALA A 77 -24.42 11.12 7.33
CA ALA A 77 -24.62 12.54 7.12
C ALA A 77 -23.42 13.40 7.59
N ASP A 78 -22.50 12.82 8.36
CA ASP A 78 -21.42 13.57 9.01
C ASP A 78 -20.02 13.05 8.62
N THR A 79 -19.93 11.82 8.09
CA THR A 79 -18.66 11.18 7.75
C THR A 79 -18.73 10.37 6.47
N ALA A 80 -17.60 10.31 5.76
CA ALA A 80 -17.33 9.32 4.72
C ALA A 80 -15.98 8.65 5.00
N THR A 81 -15.95 7.33 5.07
CA THR A 81 -14.75 6.57 5.42
C THR A 81 -14.23 5.80 4.24
N VAL A 82 -13.00 6.08 3.82
CA VAL A 82 -12.28 5.27 2.84
C VAL A 82 -11.27 4.39 3.57
N GLY A 83 -11.35 3.10 3.33
CA GLY A 83 -10.49 2.11 3.97
C GLY A 83 -9.58 1.39 2.98
N ILE A 84 -8.38 1.00 3.44
CA ILE A 84 -7.43 0.16 2.71
C ILE A 84 -7.29 -1.15 3.46
N ALA A 85 -7.82 -2.24 2.90
CA ALA A 85 -7.84 -3.55 3.53
C ALA A 85 -6.61 -4.37 3.14
N SER A 86 -5.41 -3.88 3.45
CA SER A 86 -4.15 -4.58 3.18
C SER A 86 -3.19 -4.45 4.37
N PRO A 87 -2.88 -5.56 5.07
CA PRO A 87 -1.85 -5.59 6.10
C PRO A 87 -0.47 -5.18 5.57
N GLN A 88 -0.20 -5.46 4.31
CA GLN A 88 1.07 -5.13 3.65
C GLN A 88 1.23 -3.60 3.51
N ILE A 89 0.16 -2.89 3.12
CA ILE A 89 0.16 -1.43 3.06
C ILE A 89 0.28 -0.84 4.47
N ALA A 90 -0.43 -1.43 5.45
CA ALA A 90 -0.28 -1.04 6.85
C ALA A 90 1.16 -1.11 7.31
N HIS A 91 1.81 -2.24 7.04
CA HIS A 91 3.19 -2.47 7.43
C HIS A 91 4.15 -1.51 6.71
N LYS A 92 3.92 -1.20 5.43
CA LYS A 92 4.68 -0.17 4.69
C LYS A 92 4.56 1.20 5.35
N LEU A 93 3.37 1.58 5.80
CA LEU A 93 3.13 2.87 6.43
C LEU A 93 3.80 2.99 7.81
N THR A 94 3.68 1.95 8.64
CA THR A 94 4.14 1.99 10.04
C THR A 94 5.56 1.47 10.24
N GLY A 95 6.08 0.71 9.27
CA GLY A 95 7.32 -0.03 9.44
C GLY A 95 7.19 -1.20 10.41
N GLY A 96 8.32 -1.78 10.76
CA GLY A 96 8.41 -2.86 11.74
C GLY A 96 9.20 -4.07 11.28
N THR A 97 9.29 -5.09 12.14
CA THR A 97 10.03 -6.32 11.84
C THR A 97 9.14 -7.33 11.14
N ILE A 98 9.53 -7.74 9.93
CA ILE A 98 8.91 -8.84 9.19
C ILE A 98 9.58 -10.14 9.62
N ARG A 99 8.77 -11.13 10.00
CA ARG A 99 9.22 -12.47 10.36
C ARG A 99 8.59 -13.52 9.44
N PRO A 100 9.21 -14.70 9.30
CA PRO A 100 8.61 -15.80 8.56
C PRO A 100 7.27 -16.20 9.16
N GLY A 101 6.32 -16.59 8.32
CA GLY A 101 5.04 -17.14 8.75
C GLY A 101 5.19 -18.51 9.45
N PRO A 102 4.11 -19.03 10.03
CA PRO A 102 4.11 -20.32 10.74
C PRO A 102 4.75 -21.44 9.93
N GLY A 103 5.54 -22.28 10.61
CA GLY A 103 6.24 -23.41 9.99
C GLY A 103 7.44 -23.04 9.11
N ARG A 104 7.82 -21.76 9.03
CA ARG A 104 8.99 -21.29 8.28
C ARG A 104 10.03 -20.70 9.23
N ARG A 105 11.30 -21.04 9.00
CA ARG A 105 12.43 -20.52 9.80
C ARG A 105 13.04 -19.25 9.24
N PHE A 106 12.93 -19.03 7.93
CA PHE A 106 13.59 -17.94 7.24
C PHE A 106 12.67 -17.27 6.22
N LEU A 107 12.91 -15.98 6.01
CA LEU A 107 12.49 -15.22 4.85
C LEU A 107 13.52 -15.47 3.73
N ALA A 108 13.04 -15.63 2.50
CA ALA A 108 13.88 -15.76 1.32
C ALA A 108 13.87 -14.44 0.55
N LEU A 109 14.96 -13.68 0.64
CA LEU A 109 15.11 -12.40 -0.04
C LEU A 109 15.78 -12.63 -1.39
N PRO A 110 15.16 -12.27 -2.52
CA PRO A 110 15.73 -12.47 -3.83
C PRO A 110 17.00 -11.63 -4.00
N LEU A 111 18.01 -12.24 -4.61
CA LEU A 111 19.28 -11.62 -4.97
C LEU A 111 19.41 -11.43 -6.49
N ARG A 112 18.52 -12.04 -7.26
CA ARG A 112 18.49 -12.03 -8.72
C ARG A 112 17.07 -11.83 -9.24
N GLU A 113 16.99 -11.33 -10.47
CA GLU A 113 15.73 -11.08 -11.15
C GLU A 113 14.89 -12.36 -11.27
N GLU A 114 15.52 -13.48 -11.63
CA GLU A 114 14.85 -14.78 -11.81
C GLU A 114 14.23 -15.32 -10.51
N ALA A 115 14.69 -14.82 -9.37
CA ALA A 115 14.19 -15.18 -8.06
C ALA A 115 13.10 -14.20 -7.55
N ALA A 116 12.97 -13.03 -8.21
CA ALA A 116 12.03 -12.00 -7.78
C ALA A 116 10.57 -12.43 -8.09
N GLY A 117 9.70 -12.35 -7.07
CA GLY A 117 8.29 -12.75 -7.19
C GLY A 117 8.06 -14.27 -7.24
N VAL A 118 9.10 -15.08 -7.15
CA VAL A 118 9.04 -16.54 -7.18
C VAL A 118 9.26 -17.11 -5.79
N LEU A 119 8.47 -18.13 -5.43
CA LEU A 119 8.71 -18.87 -4.17
C LEU A 119 9.81 -19.93 -4.41
N PRO A 120 10.80 -20.04 -3.53
CA PRO A 120 11.87 -21.04 -3.68
C PRO A 120 11.39 -22.49 -3.83
N ARG A 121 10.21 -22.79 -3.23
CA ARG A 121 9.61 -24.14 -3.29
C ARG A 121 8.78 -24.41 -4.56
N ALA A 122 8.61 -23.42 -5.43
CA ALA A 122 7.81 -23.58 -6.65
C ALA A 122 8.48 -24.47 -7.72
N GLY A 123 9.73 -24.91 -7.48
CA GLY A 123 10.47 -25.76 -8.43
C GLY A 123 10.91 -25.04 -9.71
N THR A 124 10.71 -23.73 -9.78
CA THR A 124 11.04 -22.90 -10.97
C THR A 124 12.53 -22.86 -11.26
N ILE A 125 13.37 -22.99 -10.21
CA ILE A 125 14.82 -23.05 -10.32
C ILE A 125 15.26 -24.44 -9.88
N PRO A 126 15.69 -25.30 -10.82
CA PRO A 126 16.11 -26.66 -10.50
C PRO A 126 17.45 -26.67 -9.77
N GLY A 127 17.71 -27.72 -8.99
CA GLY A 127 19.01 -27.93 -8.33
C GLY A 127 19.32 -26.97 -7.17
N LEU A 128 18.29 -26.29 -6.62
CA LEU A 128 18.47 -25.42 -5.44
C LEU A 128 18.84 -26.21 -4.20
N PHE A 129 19.88 -25.76 -3.51
CA PHE A 129 20.27 -26.28 -2.21
C PHE A 129 20.55 -25.14 -1.22
N VAL A 130 20.53 -25.46 0.07
CA VAL A 130 20.85 -24.51 1.14
C VAL A 130 22.34 -24.49 1.37
N MET A 131 22.97 -23.33 1.14
CA MET A 131 24.34 -23.07 1.53
C MET A 131 24.37 -22.23 2.81
N ARG A 132 25.19 -22.62 3.78
CA ARG A 132 25.38 -21.90 5.04
C ARG A 132 26.84 -21.50 5.19
N SER A 133 27.09 -20.24 5.53
CA SER A 133 28.42 -19.80 5.96
C SER A 133 28.54 -19.98 7.47
N LYS A 134 29.55 -20.73 7.89
CA LYS A 134 29.89 -20.87 9.32
C LYS A 134 30.48 -19.57 9.89
N ILE A 135 31.16 -18.77 9.04
CA ILE A 135 31.83 -17.52 9.44
C ILE A 135 30.86 -16.38 9.58
N LEU A 136 29.89 -16.24 8.64
CA LEU A 136 29.00 -15.09 8.56
C LEU A 136 27.63 -15.32 9.21
N GLY A 137 27.31 -16.53 9.68
CA GLY A 137 26.00 -16.89 10.23
C GLY A 137 24.84 -16.74 9.22
N THR A 138 25.15 -16.53 7.95
CA THR A 138 24.18 -16.31 6.88
C THR A 138 23.94 -17.58 6.09
N ALA A 139 22.75 -17.71 5.50
CA ALA A 139 22.38 -18.81 4.64
C ALA A 139 21.80 -18.29 3.32
N TRP A 140 22.00 -19.09 2.27
CA TRP A 140 21.49 -18.78 0.93
C TRP A 140 20.86 -20.01 0.30
N LEU A 141 20.00 -19.77 -0.70
CA LEU A 141 19.63 -20.78 -1.67
C LEU A 141 20.44 -20.52 -2.93
N ALA A 142 21.14 -21.53 -3.36
CA ALA A 142 22.08 -21.47 -4.49
C ALA A 142 21.95 -22.71 -5.39
N THR A 143 22.43 -22.61 -6.62
CA THR A 143 22.69 -23.73 -7.53
C THR A 143 24.19 -23.88 -7.75
N ASN A 144 24.60 -25.03 -8.25
CA ASN A 144 25.94 -25.25 -8.77
C ASN A 144 25.84 -25.40 -10.29
N GLU A 145 26.36 -24.42 -11.01
CA GLU A 145 26.37 -24.39 -12.47
C GLU A 145 27.80 -24.49 -12.97
N GLY A 146 28.17 -25.70 -13.42
CA GLY A 146 29.54 -25.95 -13.96
C GLY A 146 30.68 -25.74 -12.94
N GLY A 147 30.41 -26.00 -11.64
CA GLY A 147 31.40 -25.80 -10.57
C GLY A 147 31.36 -24.41 -9.93
N ALA A 148 30.54 -23.47 -10.47
CA ALA A 148 30.35 -22.15 -9.91
C ALA A 148 29.06 -22.07 -9.10
N LEU A 149 29.13 -21.44 -7.91
CA LEU A 149 27.97 -21.20 -7.08
C LEU A 149 27.21 -19.97 -7.57
N ARG A 150 25.92 -20.15 -7.81
CA ARG A 150 24.99 -19.07 -8.19
C ARG A 150 23.93 -18.87 -7.10
N PHE A 151 23.96 -17.70 -6.45
CA PHE A 151 23.07 -17.37 -5.33
C PHE A 151 21.78 -16.71 -5.83
N TYR A 152 20.63 -17.25 -5.44
CA TYR A 152 19.31 -16.75 -5.82
C TYR A 152 18.57 -16.05 -4.69
N TRP A 153 18.66 -16.55 -3.46
CA TRP A 153 18.04 -15.93 -2.28
C TRP A 153 18.99 -15.88 -1.11
N ARG A 154 18.92 -14.80 -0.35
CA ARG A 154 19.45 -14.73 1.00
C ARG A 154 18.38 -15.17 1.97
N LEU A 155 18.71 -16.06 2.90
CA LEU A 155 17.83 -16.52 3.97
C LEU A 155 18.12 -15.73 5.23
N THR A 156 17.08 -15.10 5.83
CA THR A 156 17.19 -14.31 7.06
C THR A 156 16.03 -14.63 8.00
N PRO A 157 16.28 -14.67 9.32
CA PRO A 157 15.21 -14.90 10.30
C PRO A 157 14.23 -13.73 10.42
N SER A 158 14.64 -12.54 10.05
CA SER A 158 13.81 -11.34 10.07
C SER A 158 14.36 -10.27 9.13
N VAL A 159 13.50 -9.30 8.81
CA VAL A 159 13.86 -8.05 8.11
C VAL A 159 13.18 -6.89 8.82
N ASP A 160 13.94 -5.88 9.19
CA ASP A 160 13.37 -4.63 9.67
C ASP A 160 13.08 -3.70 8.49
N GLN A 161 11.83 -3.33 8.37
CA GLN A 161 11.35 -2.41 7.35
C GLN A 161 11.10 -1.04 7.99
N ALA A 162 11.76 -0.01 7.51
CA ALA A 162 11.46 1.36 7.90
C ALA A 162 10.05 1.76 7.44
N ALA A 163 9.38 2.62 8.22
CA ALA A 163 8.15 3.27 7.79
C ALA A 163 8.38 4.09 6.51
N ASP A 164 7.48 3.98 5.56
CA ASP A 164 7.51 4.82 4.35
C ASP A 164 6.35 5.82 4.39
N PRO A 165 6.60 7.10 4.73
CA PRO A 165 5.56 8.12 4.79
C PRO A 165 4.91 8.39 3.43
N ARG A 166 5.56 8.02 2.32
CA ARG A 166 5.02 8.13 0.98
C ARG A 166 4.05 7.01 0.62
N THR A 167 3.75 6.10 1.57
CA THR A 167 2.74 5.04 1.38
C THR A 167 1.37 5.61 1.07
N LEU A 168 1.02 6.74 1.68
CA LEU A 168 -0.20 7.49 1.39
C LEU A 168 0.13 8.81 0.70
N PRO A 169 -0.82 9.39 -0.06
CA PRO A 169 -0.62 10.71 -0.62
C PRO A 169 -0.50 11.77 0.47
N PRO A 170 0.21 12.88 0.21
CA PRO A 170 0.31 13.99 1.16
C PRO A 170 -1.07 14.53 1.53
N ILE A 171 -1.33 14.67 2.84
CA ILE A 171 -2.64 15.04 3.36
C ILE A 171 -3.10 16.40 2.86
N ASP A 172 -2.20 17.38 2.76
CA ASP A 172 -2.54 18.74 2.32
C ASP A 172 -2.97 18.77 0.84
N ALA A 173 -2.34 17.92 -0.01
CA ALA A 173 -2.75 17.77 -1.40
C ALA A 173 -4.16 17.14 -1.51
N LEU A 174 -4.47 16.16 -0.65
CA LEU A 174 -5.82 15.58 -0.58
C LEU A 174 -6.85 16.58 -0.11
N ARG A 175 -6.53 17.35 0.95
CA ARG A 175 -7.41 18.40 1.48
C ARG A 175 -7.77 19.42 0.40
N ALA A 176 -6.77 19.99 -0.28
CA ALA A 176 -7.01 20.99 -1.33
C ALA A 176 -7.95 20.46 -2.43
N LYS A 177 -7.77 19.20 -2.86
CA LYS A 177 -8.64 18.58 -3.85
C LYS A 177 -10.07 18.35 -3.33
N LEU A 178 -10.20 17.88 -2.09
CA LEU A 178 -11.52 17.68 -1.48
C LEU A 178 -12.26 19.00 -1.25
N GLU A 179 -11.57 20.05 -0.86
CA GLU A 179 -12.16 21.39 -0.74
C GLU A 179 -12.69 21.92 -2.07
N ALA A 180 -11.87 21.87 -3.12
CA ALA A 180 -12.28 22.28 -4.46
C ALA A 180 -13.49 21.47 -4.97
N ARG A 181 -13.48 20.16 -4.67
CA ARG A 181 -14.61 19.30 -5.00
C ARG A 181 -15.86 19.64 -4.20
N ALA A 182 -15.72 19.94 -2.90
CA ALA A 182 -16.84 20.33 -2.02
C ALA A 182 -17.51 21.63 -2.52
N GLU A 183 -16.73 22.63 -2.92
CA GLU A 183 -17.25 23.88 -3.48
C GLU A 183 -18.01 23.67 -4.78
N THR A 184 -17.47 22.83 -5.67
CA THR A 184 -18.16 22.46 -6.92
C THR A 184 -19.50 21.79 -6.64
N GLU A 185 -19.56 20.86 -5.68
CA GLU A 185 -20.80 20.16 -5.33
C GLU A 185 -21.80 21.08 -4.64
N LEU A 186 -21.34 22.00 -3.78
CA LEU A 186 -22.20 23.00 -3.13
C LEU A 186 -22.87 23.88 -4.20
N SER A 187 -22.09 24.46 -5.11
CA SER A 187 -22.61 25.29 -6.19
C SER A 187 -23.66 24.57 -7.04
N ARG A 188 -23.48 23.25 -7.23
CA ARG A 188 -24.44 22.42 -7.95
C ARG A 188 -25.73 22.19 -7.16
N ILE A 189 -25.64 22.00 -5.85
CA ILE A 189 -26.82 21.77 -4.99
C ILE A 189 -27.63 23.06 -4.85
N VAL A 190 -26.95 24.19 -4.60
CA VAL A 190 -27.60 25.49 -4.41
C VAL A 190 -28.14 26.04 -5.72
N GLY A 191 -27.47 25.82 -6.86
CA GLY A 191 -27.93 26.27 -8.17
C GLY A 191 -29.08 25.48 -8.78
N GLN A 192 -29.52 24.39 -8.13
CA GLN A 192 -30.69 23.57 -8.53
C GLN A 192 -31.95 23.90 -7.69
N THR A 193 -31.84 24.84 -6.73
CA THR A 193 -32.95 25.35 -5.91
C THR A 193 -33.45 26.67 -6.48
#